data_5a1beba4c24eb5060c97b17d1248570a
#
_entry.id   5a1beba4c24eb5060c97b17d1248570a
#
_cell.length_a   1.000
_cell.length_b   1.000
_cell.length_c   1.000
_cell.angle_alpha   90.00
_cell.angle_beta   90.00
_cell.angle_gamma   90.00
#
_symmetry.space_group_name_H-M   'P 1'
#
loop_
_entity.id
_entity.type
_entity.pdbx_description
1 polymer ?
#
loop_
_entity_poly.entity_id
_entity_poly.type
_entity_poly.pdbx_seq_one_letter_code
_entity_poly.pdbx_strand_id
1 'polypeptide(L)'
;VAQAALTYLLFKEEINPYILLIEGTATMLLYNFGFMLSKPADPQASAYARTRWVFSHEYLLWFTIIACVGLLAFAVFHVHMATLGYLAFVGLVSVSYSLPFMRYKGKRGGLRMLPGVKLFHIALVWTLSTTGLPLVELIAAGHAIDWYLAWYHAGLRFLFLLLCTLPFDIRDIRQDAYYHLKTLATLLGKERASTLCYLIVFLHTALLLVAPYAMELKVGLVLANLLLLLLLRLLIFKNKVHYHYVYLLDYA
;
A
#
# COMPACT_ATOMS: atom_id res chain seq x y z
N VAL A 1 -0.88 -7.40 -5.65
CA VAL A 1 -0.78 -8.49 -6.65
C VAL A 1 -0.11 -7.99 -7.94
N ALA A 2 -0.70 -7.03 -8.71
CA ALA A 2 -0.11 -6.55 -9.96
C ALA A 2 1.32 -6.01 -9.80
N GLN A 3 1.59 -5.29 -8.73
CA GLN A 3 2.91 -4.74 -8.44
C GLN A 3 3.94 -5.84 -8.11
N ALA A 4 3.55 -6.93 -7.46
CA ALA A 4 4.44 -8.08 -7.23
C ALA A 4 4.70 -8.81 -8.56
N ALA A 5 3.69 -8.99 -9.42
CA ALA A 5 3.86 -9.54 -10.75
C ALA A 5 4.83 -8.69 -11.60
N LEU A 6 4.73 -7.36 -11.53
CA LEU A 6 5.65 -6.45 -12.21
C LEU A 6 7.11 -6.66 -11.76
N THR A 7 7.36 -7.02 -10.49
CA THR A 7 8.72 -7.33 -10.02
C THR A 7 9.29 -8.55 -10.77
N TYR A 8 8.52 -9.64 -10.93
CA TYR A 8 8.96 -10.80 -11.71
C TYR A 8 9.25 -10.44 -13.18
N LEU A 9 8.34 -9.69 -13.82
CA LEU A 9 8.51 -9.26 -15.21
C LEU A 9 9.78 -8.40 -15.39
N LEU A 10 10.09 -7.53 -14.42
CA LEU A 10 11.28 -6.68 -14.46
C LEU A 10 12.57 -7.51 -14.42
N PHE A 11 12.59 -8.55 -13.61
CA PHE A 11 13.75 -9.45 -13.50
C PHE A 11 13.76 -10.54 -14.57
N LYS A 12 12.76 -10.52 -15.49
CA LYS A 12 12.58 -11.51 -16.57
C LYS A 12 12.44 -12.95 -16.07
N GLU A 13 11.82 -13.09 -14.90
CA GLU A 13 11.59 -14.35 -14.24
C GLU A 13 10.12 -14.78 -14.35
N GLU A 14 9.87 -16.07 -14.25
CA GLU A 14 8.51 -16.60 -14.23
C GLU A 14 7.78 -16.18 -12.97
N ILE A 15 6.52 -15.78 -13.15
CA ILE A 15 5.68 -15.34 -12.04
C ILE A 15 5.34 -16.52 -11.13
N ASN A 16 5.77 -16.47 -9.87
CA ASN A 16 5.34 -17.45 -8.87
C ASN A 16 3.90 -17.12 -8.41
N PRO A 17 2.89 -17.96 -8.76
CA PRO A 17 1.50 -17.69 -8.42
C PRO A 17 1.22 -17.73 -6.91
N TYR A 18 2.02 -18.49 -6.16
CA TYR A 18 1.85 -18.59 -4.71
C TYR A 18 2.26 -17.28 -4.00
N ILE A 19 3.29 -16.58 -4.49
CA ILE A 19 3.64 -15.25 -3.99
C ILE A 19 2.51 -14.26 -4.26
N LEU A 20 1.90 -14.29 -5.45
CA LEU A 20 0.76 -13.43 -5.76
C LEU A 20 -0.46 -13.76 -4.89
N LEU A 21 -0.66 -15.04 -4.59
CA LEU A 21 -1.73 -15.49 -3.71
C LEU A 21 -1.49 -15.03 -2.26
N ILE A 22 -0.26 -15.12 -1.75
CA ILE A 22 0.14 -14.59 -0.44
C ILE A 22 -0.14 -13.09 -0.36
N GLU A 23 0.31 -12.32 -1.35
CA GLU A 23 0.08 -10.87 -1.42
C GLU A 23 -1.41 -10.51 -1.37
N GLY A 24 -2.21 -11.17 -2.20
CA GLY A 24 -3.66 -10.92 -2.27
C GLY A 24 -4.37 -11.29 -0.98
N THR A 25 -4.12 -12.48 -0.47
CA THR A 25 -4.81 -13.00 0.73
C THR A 25 -4.37 -12.27 1.99
N ALA A 26 -3.07 -11.99 2.18
CA ALA A 26 -2.57 -11.23 3.32
C ALA A 26 -3.14 -9.81 3.33
N THR A 27 -3.21 -9.14 2.17
CA THR A 27 -3.84 -7.83 2.03
C THR A 27 -5.32 -7.87 2.42
N MET A 28 -6.09 -8.81 1.88
CA MET A 28 -7.52 -8.96 2.21
C MET A 28 -7.74 -9.24 3.70
N LEU A 29 -6.88 -10.07 4.30
CA LEU A 29 -6.94 -10.35 5.74
C LEU A 29 -6.69 -9.09 6.58
N LEU A 30 -5.67 -8.30 6.25
CA LEU A 30 -5.36 -7.06 6.96
C LEU A 30 -6.52 -6.05 6.88
N TYR A 31 -7.13 -5.89 5.70
CA TYR A 31 -8.28 -4.99 5.53
C TYR A 31 -9.51 -5.49 6.27
N ASN A 32 -9.87 -6.77 6.13
CA ASN A 32 -11.04 -7.34 6.81
C ASN A 32 -10.88 -7.33 8.32
N PHE A 33 -9.68 -7.64 8.83
CA PHE A 33 -9.36 -7.57 10.25
C PHE A 33 -9.45 -6.13 10.77
N GLY A 34 -8.96 -5.16 10.00
CA GLY A 34 -9.11 -3.73 10.30
C GLY A 34 -10.57 -3.31 10.42
N PHE A 35 -11.45 -3.80 9.53
CA PHE A 35 -12.90 -3.58 9.64
C PHE A 35 -13.48 -4.18 10.91
N MET A 36 -13.15 -5.43 11.23
CA MET A 36 -13.64 -6.11 12.43
C MET A 36 -13.23 -5.36 13.72
N LEU A 37 -11.96 -4.91 13.79
CA LEU A 37 -11.47 -4.15 14.95
C LEU A 37 -12.11 -2.77 15.08
N SER A 38 -12.56 -2.17 13.98
CA SER A 38 -13.20 -0.84 13.95
C SER A 38 -14.73 -0.91 14.03
N LYS A 39 -15.31 -2.09 14.31
CA LYS A 39 -16.77 -2.27 14.43
C LYS A 39 -17.33 -1.36 15.52
N PRO A 40 -18.26 -0.43 15.20
CA PRO A 40 -18.92 0.39 16.21
C PRO A 40 -19.90 -0.44 17.02
N ALA A 41 -20.24 0.04 18.23
CA ALA A 41 -21.19 -0.64 19.13
C ALA A 41 -22.57 -0.83 18.45
N ASP A 42 -23.02 0.18 17.69
CA ASP A 42 -24.21 0.08 16.84
C ASP A 42 -23.83 0.46 15.40
N PRO A 43 -23.56 -0.53 14.55
CA PRO A 43 -23.20 -0.29 13.16
C PRO A 43 -24.32 0.33 12.33
N GLN A 44 -25.59 0.07 12.67
CA GLN A 44 -26.74 0.57 11.92
C GLN A 44 -27.01 2.05 12.19
N ALA A 45 -26.63 2.55 13.37
CA ALA A 45 -26.69 3.97 13.71
C ALA A 45 -25.55 4.80 13.08
N SER A 46 -24.60 4.15 12.38
CA SER A 46 -23.50 4.86 11.74
C SER A 46 -23.97 5.84 10.67
N ALA A 47 -23.37 7.04 10.63
CA ALA A 47 -23.59 8.02 9.57
C ALA A 47 -23.10 7.53 8.19
N TYR A 48 -22.18 6.57 8.17
CA TYR A 48 -21.54 6.07 6.95
C TYR A 48 -22.29 4.87 6.36
N ALA A 49 -22.83 5.02 5.15
CA ALA A 49 -23.54 3.96 4.43
C ALA A 49 -22.70 2.69 4.25
N ARG A 50 -21.39 2.86 4.00
CA ARG A 50 -20.45 1.74 3.89
C ARG A 50 -20.39 0.91 5.18
N THR A 51 -20.31 1.54 6.34
CA THR A 51 -20.28 0.87 7.64
C THR A 51 -21.56 0.07 7.87
N ARG A 52 -22.73 0.69 7.61
CA ARG A 52 -24.02 0.00 7.73
C ARG A 52 -24.10 -1.22 6.82
N TRP A 53 -23.70 -1.07 5.55
CA TRP A 53 -23.75 -2.16 4.58
C TRP A 53 -22.80 -3.31 4.94
N VAL A 54 -21.56 -3.01 5.29
CA VAL A 54 -20.55 -4.02 5.66
C VAL A 54 -21.02 -4.87 6.84
N PHE A 55 -21.53 -4.24 7.90
CA PHE A 55 -21.96 -4.97 9.10
C PHE A 55 -23.39 -5.56 9.01
N SER A 56 -24.19 -5.15 8.02
CA SER A 56 -25.41 -5.89 7.68
C SER A 56 -25.11 -7.19 6.92
N HIS A 57 -23.93 -7.30 6.31
CA HIS A 57 -23.47 -8.49 5.58
C HIS A 57 -22.21 -9.08 6.22
N GLU A 58 -22.16 -9.12 7.55
CA GLU A 58 -20.98 -9.57 8.30
C GLU A 58 -20.56 -11.01 7.95
N TYR A 59 -21.50 -11.84 7.51
CA TYR A 59 -21.21 -13.19 7.04
C TYR A 59 -20.28 -13.21 5.81
N LEU A 60 -20.32 -12.18 4.94
CA LEU A 60 -19.40 -12.05 3.82
C LEU A 60 -17.97 -11.75 4.30
N LEU A 61 -17.82 -10.93 5.36
CA LEU A 61 -16.52 -10.69 5.98
C LEU A 61 -15.92 -11.98 6.52
N TRP A 62 -16.72 -12.76 7.28
CA TRP A 62 -16.25 -14.04 7.81
C TRP A 62 -15.92 -15.04 6.71
N PHE A 63 -16.77 -15.14 5.68
CA PHE A 63 -16.50 -16.01 4.54
C PHE A 63 -15.17 -15.63 3.86
N THR A 64 -14.94 -14.34 3.59
CA THR A 64 -13.70 -13.89 2.95
C THR A 64 -12.49 -14.10 3.87
N ILE A 65 -12.60 -13.90 5.18
CA ILE A 65 -11.52 -14.18 6.14
C ILE A 65 -11.17 -15.67 6.12
N ILE A 66 -12.15 -16.56 6.23
CA ILE A 66 -11.93 -18.01 6.26
C ILE A 66 -11.31 -18.48 4.94
N ALA A 67 -11.84 -18.02 3.79
CA ALA A 67 -11.32 -18.33 2.48
C ALA A 67 -9.86 -17.85 2.32
N CYS A 68 -9.57 -16.60 2.72
CA CYS A 68 -8.22 -16.06 2.66
C CYS A 68 -7.23 -16.78 3.59
N VAL A 69 -7.66 -17.19 4.78
CA VAL A 69 -6.82 -18.00 5.70
C VAL A 69 -6.51 -19.35 5.06
N GLY A 70 -7.49 -20.03 4.48
CA GLY A 70 -7.28 -21.31 3.79
C GLY A 70 -6.34 -21.19 2.58
N LEU A 71 -6.54 -20.17 1.73
CA LEU A 71 -5.69 -19.90 0.57
C LEU A 71 -4.28 -19.48 0.97
N LEU A 72 -4.13 -18.66 2.02
CA LEU A 72 -2.83 -18.28 2.55
C LEU A 72 -2.10 -19.49 3.11
N ALA A 73 -2.78 -20.31 3.92
CA ALA A 73 -2.23 -21.55 4.45
C ALA A 73 -1.77 -22.48 3.32
N PHE A 74 -2.57 -22.63 2.26
CA PHE A 74 -2.17 -23.40 1.08
C PHE A 74 -0.92 -22.82 0.42
N ALA A 75 -0.86 -21.50 0.18
CA ALA A 75 0.24 -20.84 -0.52
C ALA A 75 1.57 -20.92 0.25
N VAL A 76 1.55 -20.83 1.58
CA VAL A 76 2.78 -20.87 2.40
C VAL A 76 3.50 -22.23 2.36
N PHE A 77 2.80 -23.32 2.04
CA PHE A 77 3.43 -24.63 1.82
C PHE A 77 4.16 -24.77 0.47
N HIS A 78 3.99 -23.80 -0.43
CA HIS A 78 4.53 -23.82 -1.78
C HIS A 78 5.62 -22.75 -2.01
N VAL A 79 6.12 -22.14 -0.94
CA VAL A 79 7.20 -21.15 -0.99
C VAL A 79 8.34 -21.56 -0.05
N HIS A 80 9.53 -20.99 -0.27
CA HIS A 80 10.70 -21.33 0.52
C HIS A 80 10.62 -20.80 1.96
N MET A 81 11.27 -21.47 2.90
CA MET A 81 11.33 -21.04 4.32
C MET A 81 11.91 -19.63 4.50
N ALA A 82 12.87 -19.24 3.65
CA ALA A 82 13.40 -17.87 3.65
C ALA A 82 12.30 -16.83 3.37
N THR A 83 11.41 -17.14 2.44
CA THR A 83 10.26 -16.29 2.09
C THR A 83 9.27 -16.19 3.24
N LEU A 84 9.03 -17.27 3.97
CA LEU A 84 8.18 -17.24 5.17
C LEU A 84 8.79 -16.38 6.27
N GLY A 85 10.11 -16.49 6.49
CA GLY A 85 10.84 -15.62 7.43
C GLY A 85 10.74 -14.15 7.04
N TYR A 86 10.87 -13.84 5.75
CA TYR A 86 10.73 -12.49 5.24
C TYR A 86 9.27 -11.99 5.35
N LEU A 87 8.28 -12.82 5.05
CA LEU A 87 6.87 -12.51 5.22
C LEU A 87 6.54 -12.17 6.68
N ALA A 88 7.08 -12.95 7.63
CA ALA A 88 6.94 -12.67 9.06
C ALA A 88 7.57 -11.32 9.43
N PHE A 89 8.74 -11.00 8.89
CA PHE A 89 9.38 -9.69 9.08
C PHE A 89 8.50 -8.55 8.55
N VAL A 90 7.99 -8.65 7.31
CA VAL A 90 7.08 -7.64 6.74
C VAL A 90 5.81 -7.50 7.58
N GLY A 91 5.26 -8.63 8.06
CA GLY A 91 4.12 -8.64 8.98
C GLY A 91 4.41 -7.89 10.28
N LEU A 92 5.57 -8.12 10.91
CA LEU A 92 5.99 -7.39 12.10
C LEU A 92 6.15 -5.89 11.85
N VAL A 93 6.77 -5.50 10.74
CA VAL A 93 6.87 -4.09 10.34
C VAL A 93 5.48 -3.50 10.17
N SER A 94 4.57 -4.19 9.48
CA SER A 94 3.19 -3.73 9.26
C SER A 94 2.43 -3.52 10.57
N VAL A 95 2.48 -4.49 11.48
CA VAL A 95 1.75 -4.44 12.76
C VAL A 95 2.37 -3.42 13.72
N SER A 96 3.67 -3.13 13.62
CA SER A 96 4.37 -2.12 14.43
C SER A 96 3.75 -0.73 14.34
N TYR A 97 3.04 -0.43 13.25
CA TYR A 97 2.29 0.82 13.11
C TYR A 97 1.21 1.01 14.18
N SER A 98 0.52 -0.06 14.54
CA SER A 98 -0.64 -0.02 15.45
C SER A 98 -0.32 -0.48 16.86
N LEU A 99 0.67 -1.36 17.06
CA LEU A 99 1.01 -1.91 18.36
C LEU A 99 1.55 -0.86 19.33
N PRO A 100 1.11 -0.83 20.61
CA PRO A 100 1.50 0.16 21.59
C PRO A 100 2.87 -0.13 22.24
N PHE A 101 3.93 -0.29 21.41
CA PHE A 101 5.28 -0.62 21.90
C PHE A 101 6.10 0.59 22.31
N MET A 102 5.64 1.83 22.00
CA MET A 102 6.37 3.07 22.34
C MET A 102 5.50 4.01 23.17
N ARG A 103 6.18 4.91 23.91
CA ARG A 103 5.55 6.03 24.62
C ARG A 103 5.83 7.34 23.89
N TYR A 104 4.79 8.06 23.51
CA TYR A 104 4.89 9.39 22.93
C TYR A 104 4.00 10.35 23.69
N LYS A 105 4.54 11.45 24.21
CA LYS A 105 3.83 12.45 25.03
C LYS A 105 2.99 11.83 26.17
N GLY A 106 3.56 10.85 26.87
CA GLY A 106 2.92 10.18 28.03
C GLY A 106 1.90 9.11 27.69
N LYS A 107 1.52 8.93 26.41
CA LYS A 107 0.58 7.90 25.97
C LYS A 107 1.34 6.73 25.30
N ARG A 108 0.89 5.49 25.55
CA ARG A 108 1.39 4.32 24.84
C ARG A 108 0.72 4.21 23.48
N GLY A 109 1.48 3.88 22.43
CA GLY A 109 0.95 3.67 21.10
C GLY A 109 1.99 3.15 20.13
N GLY A 110 1.59 2.91 18.89
CA GLY A 110 2.46 2.50 17.79
C GLY A 110 3.05 3.68 17.03
N LEU A 111 3.74 3.38 15.93
CA LEU A 111 4.36 4.38 15.03
C LEU A 111 3.37 5.43 14.51
N ARG A 112 2.06 5.09 14.45
CA ARG A 112 1.00 6.02 14.03
C ARG A 112 0.92 7.31 14.88
N MET A 113 1.51 7.33 16.06
CA MET A 113 1.54 8.51 16.92
C MET A 113 2.60 9.54 16.50
N LEU A 114 3.56 9.12 15.69
CA LEU A 114 4.60 9.99 15.16
C LEU A 114 4.06 10.84 14.00
N PRO A 115 4.28 12.16 14.04
CA PRO A 115 3.82 13.05 12.97
C PRO A 115 4.39 12.67 11.61
N GLY A 116 3.53 12.59 10.59
CA GLY A 116 3.92 12.36 9.21
C GLY A 116 4.36 10.93 8.86
N VAL A 117 4.53 10.02 9.83
CA VAL A 117 5.05 8.67 9.61
C VAL A 117 4.07 7.78 8.85
N LYS A 118 2.75 8.02 8.97
CA LYS A 118 1.70 7.21 8.34
C LYS A 118 1.98 6.91 6.86
N LEU A 119 2.20 7.95 6.07
CA LEU A 119 2.42 7.86 4.63
C LEU A 119 3.67 7.02 4.28
N PHE A 120 4.79 7.33 4.93
CA PHE A 120 6.06 6.65 4.68
C PHE A 120 6.03 5.19 5.12
N HIS A 121 5.36 4.91 6.25
CA HIS A 121 5.23 3.54 6.75
C HIS A 121 4.40 2.67 5.80
N ILE A 122 3.26 3.17 5.32
CA ILE A 122 2.42 2.44 4.35
C ILE A 122 3.22 2.17 3.07
N ALA A 123 3.88 3.19 2.51
CA ALA A 123 4.70 3.02 1.31
C ALA A 123 5.85 2.03 1.52
N LEU A 124 6.49 2.04 2.70
CA LEU A 124 7.56 1.11 3.03
C LEU A 124 7.05 -0.34 3.10
N VAL A 125 5.96 -0.59 3.84
CA VAL A 125 5.39 -1.94 3.97
C VAL A 125 5.02 -2.51 2.60
N TRP A 126 4.34 -1.72 1.78
CA TRP A 126 3.99 -2.15 0.43
C TRP A 126 5.20 -2.36 -0.48
N THR A 127 6.26 -1.55 -0.35
CA THR A 127 7.50 -1.75 -1.10
C THR A 127 8.19 -3.05 -0.68
N LEU A 128 8.32 -3.27 0.63
CA LEU A 128 8.89 -4.50 1.17
C LEU A 128 8.10 -5.72 0.71
N SER A 129 6.79 -5.65 0.74
CA SER A 129 5.91 -6.73 0.32
C SER A 129 6.03 -6.97 -1.19
N THR A 130 5.67 -6.00 -2.02
CA THR A 130 5.52 -6.19 -3.47
C THR A 130 6.84 -6.28 -4.25
N THR A 131 7.96 -5.83 -3.69
CA THR A 131 9.30 -5.96 -4.30
C THR A 131 10.13 -7.00 -3.56
N GLY A 132 10.21 -6.90 -2.24
CA GLY A 132 11.10 -7.75 -1.45
C GLY A 132 10.67 -9.21 -1.39
N LEU A 133 9.36 -9.49 -1.22
CA LEU A 133 8.87 -10.87 -1.13
C LEU A 133 9.14 -11.67 -2.42
N PRO A 134 8.83 -11.17 -3.65
CA PRO A 134 9.24 -11.81 -4.89
C PRO A 134 10.75 -12.05 -4.99
N LEU A 135 11.56 -11.04 -4.64
CA LEU A 135 13.02 -11.17 -4.74
C LEU A 135 13.60 -12.22 -3.78
N VAL A 136 13.09 -12.28 -2.55
CA VAL A 136 13.53 -13.31 -1.58
C VAL A 136 13.17 -14.70 -2.06
N GLU A 137 12.00 -14.88 -2.68
CA GLU A 137 11.61 -16.17 -3.26
C GLU A 137 12.52 -16.57 -4.41
N LEU A 138 12.83 -15.62 -5.33
CA LEU A 138 13.77 -15.86 -6.44
C LEU A 138 15.17 -16.26 -5.94
N ILE A 139 15.69 -15.55 -4.92
CA ILE A 139 16.98 -15.87 -4.32
C ILE A 139 16.96 -17.27 -3.70
N ALA A 140 15.90 -17.60 -2.97
CA ALA A 140 15.74 -18.91 -2.34
C ALA A 140 15.62 -20.04 -3.38
N ALA A 141 15.06 -19.75 -4.55
CA ALA A 141 15.01 -20.65 -5.70
C ALA A 141 16.36 -20.76 -6.46
N GLY A 142 17.40 -20.01 -6.07
CA GLY A 142 18.73 -20.05 -6.68
C GLY A 142 18.97 -19.07 -7.83
N HIS A 143 18.05 -18.13 -8.08
CA HIS A 143 18.24 -17.11 -9.10
C HIS A 143 19.22 -16.02 -8.65
N ALA A 144 20.09 -15.60 -9.57
CA ALA A 144 21.00 -14.48 -9.33
C ALA A 144 20.25 -13.15 -9.49
N ILE A 145 20.32 -12.28 -8.50
CA ILE A 145 19.64 -10.98 -8.51
C ILE A 145 20.63 -9.85 -8.79
N ASP A 146 20.32 -9.00 -9.76
CA ASP A 146 20.98 -7.71 -9.92
C ASP A 146 20.53 -6.76 -8.79
N TRP A 147 21.38 -6.60 -7.79
CA TRP A 147 21.11 -5.76 -6.62
C TRP A 147 20.99 -4.29 -6.94
N TYR A 148 21.67 -3.78 -7.97
CA TYR A 148 21.50 -2.40 -8.40
C TYR A 148 20.09 -2.19 -8.93
N LEU A 149 19.65 -3.08 -9.82
CA LEU A 149 18.29 -3.05 -10.36
C LEU A 149 17.23 -3.21 -9.24
N ALA A 150 17.47 -4.11 -8.28
CA ALA A 150 16.57 -4.38 -7.17
C ALA A 150 16.35 -3.13 -6.27
N TRP A 151 17.43 -2.48 -5.85
CA TRP A 151 17.34 -1.26 -5.04
C TRP A 151 16.76 -0.09 -5.82
N TYR A 152 17.12 0.05 -7.10
CA TYR A 152 16.56 1.08 -7.96
C TYR A 152 15.04 0.91 -8.11
N HIS A 153 14.60 -0.31 -8.38
CA HIS A 153 13.17 -0.66 -8.46
C HIS A 153 12.43 -0.42 -7.15
N ALA A 154 13.01 -0.83 -6.03
CA ALA A 154 12.43 -0.58 -4.71
C ALA A 154 12.25 0.92 -4.43
N GLY A 155 13.23 1.75 -4.79
CA GLY A 155 13.15 3.21 -4.68
C GLY A 155 12.04 3.82 -5.53
N LEU A 156 11.92 3.42 -6.79
CA LEU A 156 10.83 3.84 -7.67
C LEU A 156 9.49 3.37 -7.14
N ARG A 157 9.38 2.12 -6.68
CA ARG A 157 8.17 1.58 -6.08
C ARG A 157 7.73 2.38 -4.86
N PHE A 158 8.68 2.71 -3.99
CA PHE A 158 8.41 3.51 -2.81
C PHE A 158 7.85 4.90 -3.16
N LEU A 159 8.46 5.60 -4.14
CA LEU A 159 7.96 6.89 -4.62
C LEU A 159 6.57 6.78 -5.23
N PHE A 160 6.32 5.74 -6.04
CA PHE A 160 5.00 5.50 -6.61
C PHE A 160 3.94 5.27 -5.55
N LEU A 161 4.26 4.50 -4.51
CA LEU A 161 3.34 4.23 -3.40
C LEU A 161 3.08 5.47 -2.53
N LEU A 162 4.08 6.33 -2.33
CA LEU A 162 3.87 7.64 -1.71
C LEU A 162 2.86 8.46 -2.51
N LEU A 163 3.00 8.45 -3.83
CA LEU A 163 2.10 9.16 -4.74
C LEU A 163 0.68 8.62 -4.68
N CYS A 164 0.49 7.30 -4.63
CA CYS A 164 -0.83 6.69 -4.54
C CYS A 164 -1.51 6.93 -3.18
N THR A 165 -0.73 7.00 -2.08
CA THR A 165 -1.27 7.11 -0.72
C THR A 165 -1.51 8.54 -0.25
N LEU A 166 -0.70 9.52 -0.69
CA LEU A 166 -0.83 10.92 -0.27
C LEU A 166 -2.20 11.56 -0.58
N PRO A 167 -2.87 11.29 -1.72
CA PRO A 167 -4.21 11.81 -1.99
C PRO A 167 -5.28 11.34 -0.99
N PHE A 168 -5.15 10.14 -0.42
CA PHE A 168 -6.04 9.67 0.65
C PHE A 168 -5.85 10.50 1.93
N ASP A 169 -4.60 10.80 2.31
CA ASP A 169 -4.33 11.68 3.45
C ASP A 169 -4.86 13.11 3.22
N ILE A 170 -4.79 13.62 1.97
CA ILE A 170 -5.36 14.92 1.60
C ILE A 170 -6.88 14.91 1.74
N ARG A 171 -7.54 13.83 1.32
CA ARG A 171 -8.99 13.66 1.48
C ARG A 171 -9.38 13.69 2.96
N ASP A 172 -8.60 13.03 3.78
CA ASP A 172 -8.94 12.74 5.17
C ASP A 172 -8.44 13.82 6.15
N ILE A 173 -7.87 14.96 5.66
CA ILE A 173 -7.32 16.06 6.49
C ILE A 173 -8.28 16.47 7.63
N ARG A 174 -9.58 16.64 7.34
CA ARG A 174 -10.55 17.07 8.35
C ARG A 174 -10.79 16.00 9.42
N GLN A 175 -10.86 14.73 9.00
CA GLN A 175 -11.05 13.60 9.89
C GLN A 175 -9.81 13.37 10.74
N ASP A 176 -8.63 13.38 10.13
CA ASP A 176 -7.35 13.24 10.83
C ASP A 176 -7.14 14.37 11.84
N ALA A 177 -7.48 15.61 11.50
CA ALA A 177 -7.44 16.74 12.42
C ALA A 177 -8.39 16.56 13.62
N TYR A 178 -9.60 16.06 13.40
CA TYR A 178 -10.57 15.77 14.46
C TYR A 178 -10.04 14.73 15.44
N TYR A 179 -9.35 13.70 14.97
CA TYR A 179 -8.72 12.68 15.81
C TYR A 179 -7.31 13.07 16.31
N HIS A 180 -6.89 14.33 16.12
CA HIS A 180 -5.58 14.85 16.48
C HIS A 180 -4.40 14.07 15.86
N LEU A 181 -4.62 13.43 14.71
CA LEU A 181 -3.60 12.74 13.94
C LEU A 181 -2.82 13.76 13.10
N LYS A 182 -1.50 13.75 13.26
CA LYS A 182 -0.59 14.62 12.51
C LYS A 182 -0.04 13.90 11.28
N THR A 183 -0.86 13.76 10.25
CA THR A 183 -0.42 13.24 8.95
C THR A 183 0.39 14.30 8.19
N LEU A 184 1.12 13.89 7.14
CA LEU A 184 1.87 14.84 6.31
C LEU A 184 0.92 15.88 5.68
N ALA A 185 -0.26 15.44 5.25
CA ALA A 185 -1.28 16.33 4.67
C ALA A 185 -1.85 17.33 5.68
N THR A 186 -2.05 16.94 6.96
CA THR A 186 -2.49 17.88 8.01
C THR A 186 -1.41 18.89 8.37
N LEU A 187 -0.13 18.52 8.25
CA LEU A 187 1.00 19.43 8.55
C LEU A 187 1.24 20.44 7.43
N LEU A 188 1.15 20.02 6.18
CA LEU A 188 1.41 20.87 5.01
C LEU A 188 0.20 21.71 4.60
N GLY A 189 -1.01 21.22 4.91
CA GLY A 189 -2.25 21.72 4.35
C GLY A 189 -2.51 21.21 2.92
N LYS A 190 -3.76 21.32 2.47
CA LYS A 190 -4.24 20.75 1.23
C LYS A 190 -3.43 21.19 -0.01
N GLU A 191 -3.18 22.49 -0.16
CA GLU A 191 -2.51 23.03 -1.35
C GLU A 191 -1.08 22.54 -1.50
N ARG A 192 -0.28 22.64 -0.41
CA ARG A 192 1.10 22.18 -0.43
C ARG A 192 1.20 20.67 -0.57
N ALA A 193 0.30 19.90 0.05
CA ALA A 193 0.25 18.46 -0.11
C ALA A 193 -0.10 18.06 -1.55
N SER A 194 -1.03 18.78 -2.22
CA SER A 194 -1.34 18.56 -3.64
C SER A 194 -0.14 18.90 -4.54
N THR A 195 0.56 20.01 -4.26
CA THR A 195 1.79 20.35 -4.98
C THR A 195 2.85 19.27 -4.82
N LEU A 196 2.97 18.70 -3.61
CA LEU A 196 3.90 17.60 -3.36
C LEU A 196 3.57 16.36 -4.21
N CYS A 197 2.28 16.03 -4.43
CA CYS A 197 1.90 14.96 -5.36
C CYS A 197 2.47 15.20 -6.77
N TYR A 198 2.34 16.41 -7.31
CA TYR A 198 2.87 16.74 -8.63
C TYR A 198 4.41 16.65 -8.66
N LEU A 199 5.09 17.09 -7.60
CA LEU A 199 6.55 16.97 -7.50
C LEU A 199 6.99 15.51 -7.47
N ILE A 200 6.26 14.65 -6.75
CA ILE A 200 6.56 13.21 -6.70
C ILE A 200 6.35 12.57 -8.08
N VAL A 201 5.25 12.91 -8.81
CA VAL A 201 5.04 12.42 -10.19
C VAL A 201 6.21 12.80 -11.07
N PHE A 202 6.61 14.08 -11.02
CA PHE A 202 7.72 14.57 -11.84
C PHE A 202 9.03 13.84 -11.52
N LEU A 203 9.37 13.74 -10.23
CA LEU A 203 10.58 13.04 -9.77
C LEU A 203 10.55 11.56 -10.18
N HIS A 204 9.44 10.88 -9.93
CA HIS A 204 9.27 9.47 -10.30
C HIS A 204 9.43 9.28 -11.83
N THR A 205 8.82 10.14 -12.64
CA THR A 205 8.93 10.08 -14.10
C THR A 205 10.38 10.34 -14.56
N ALA A 206 11.05 11.34 -13.98
CA ALA A 206 12.45 11.64 -14.32
C ALA A 206 13.38 10.45 -13.98
N LEU A 207 13.21 9.84 -12.80
CA LEU A 207 13.97 8.65 -12.42
C LEU A 207 13.63 7.45 -13.32
N LEU A 208 12.37 7.33 -13.74
CA LEU A 208 11.94 6.24 -14.62
C LEU A 208 12.58 6.32 -16.02
N LEU A 209 12.77 7.53 -16.54
CA LEU A 209 13.42 7.73 -17.83
C LEU A 209 14.89 7.28 -17.84
N VAL A 210 15.60 7.45 -16.71
CA VAL A 210 17.01 7.01 -16.57
C VAL A 210 17.14 5.60 -15.98
N ALA A 211 16.02 4.95 -15.62
CA ALA A 211 16.04 3.61 -15.06
C ALA A 211 16.69 2.59 -16.02
N PRO A 212 17.35 1.55 -15.51
CA PRO A 212 17.95 0.48 -16.32
C PRO A 212 16.90 -0.54 -16.81
N TYR A 213 15.76 -0.05 -17.32
CA TYR A 213 14.65 -0.89 -17.80
C TYR A 213 14.64 -0.99 -19.31
N ALA A 214 14.02 -2.07 -19.83
CA ALA A 214 13.71 -2.19 -21.25
C ALA A 214 12.81 -1.02 -21.71
N MET A 215 12.96 -0.59 -22.95
CA MET A 215 12.25 0.60 -23.46
C MET A 215 10.73 0.43 -23.39
N GLU A 216 10.23 -0.75 -23.71
CA GLU A 216 8.80 -1.09 -23.68
C GLU A 216 8.21 -0.89 -22.29
N LEU A 217 8.95 -1.35 -21.27
CA LEU A 217 8.54 -1.19 -19.87
C LEU A 217 8.58 0.28 -19.44
N LYS A 218 9.61 1.03 -19.82
CA LYS A 218 9.69 2.48 -19.56
C LYS A 218 8.49 3.21 -20.13
N VAL A 219 8.16 2.94 -21.40
CA VAL A 219 7.01 3.58 -22.06
C VAL A 219 5.72 3.26 -21.33
N GLY A 220 5.49 1.98 -20.98
CA GLY A 220 4.30 1.58 -20.22
C GLY A 220 4.17 2.28 -18.88
N LEU A 221 5.27 2.35 -18.11
CA LEU A 221 5.27 3.01 -16.80
C LEU A 221 5.16 4.54 -16.89
N VAL A 222 5.73 5.18 -17.91
CA VAL A 222 5.54 6.61 -18.18
C VAL A 222 4.09 6.90 -18.56
N LEU A 223 3.46 6.06 -19.39
CA LEU A 223 2.04 6.19 -19.72
C LEU A 223 1.16 6.02 -18.45
N ALA A 224 1.49 5.09 -17.57
CA ALA A 224 0.82 4.95 -16.28
C ALA A 224 0.95 6.23 -15.42
N ASN A 225 2.14 6.83 -15.35
CA ASN A 225 2.33 8.11 -14.67
C ASN A 225 1.53 9.25 -15.29
N LEU A 226 1.44 9.33 -16.61
CA LEU A 226 0.64 10.34 -17.31
C LEU A 226 -0.86 10.14 -17.00
N LEU A 227 -1.33 8.90 -17.01
CA LEU A 227 -2.71 8.58 -16.63
C LEU A 227 -2.97 8.99 -15.18
N LEU A 228 -2.05 8.67 -14.27
CA LEU A 228 -2.14 9.05 -12.86
C LEU A 228 -2.16 10.58 -12.69
N LEU A 229 -1.31 11.31 -13.42
CA LEU A 229 -1.30 12.77 -13.43
C LEU A 229 -2.66 13.34 -13.89
N LEU A 230 -3.24 12.76 -14.93
CA LEU A 230 -4.58 13.15 -15.42
C LEU A 230 -5.66 12.87 -14.37
N LEU A 231 -5.62 11.71 -13.72
CA LEU A 231 -6.53 11.37 -12.62
C LEU A 231 -6.43 12.38 -11.47
N LEU A 232 -5.21 12.71 -11.03
CA LEU A 232 -4.99 13.70 -9.97
C LEU A 232 -5.54 15.06 -10.38
N ARG A 233 -5.23 15.54 -11.58
CA ARG A 233 -5.61 16.88 -12.03
C ARG A 233 -7.10 17.01 -12.33
N LEU A 234 -7.68 16.06 -13.07
CA LEU A 234 -9.03 16.18 -13.62
C LEU A 234 -10.11 15.67 -12.69
N LEU A 235 -9.83 14.62 -11.90
CA LEU A 235 -10.84 13.97 -11.07
C LEU A 235 -10.62 14.22 -9.58
N ILE A 236 -9.41 14.08 -9.07
CA ILE A 236 -9.15 14.09 -7.62
C ILE A 236 -9.06 15.52 -7.08
N PHE A 237 -8.26 16.39 -7.68
CA PHE A 237 -8.04 17.75 -7.14
C PHE A 237 -8.99 18.81 -7.68
N LYS A 238 -9.64 18.58 -8.84
CA LYS A 238 -10.60 19.49 -9.42
C LYS A 238 -11.92 19.53 -8.65
N ASN A 239 -12.38 18.41 -8.13
CA ASN A 239 -13.66 18.31 -7.41
C ASN A 239 -13.50 18.75 -5.95
N LYS A 240 -13.96 19.97 -5.64
CA LYS A 240 -13.88 20.54 -4.29
C LYS A 240 -14.78 19.85 -3.25
N VAL A 241 -15.78 19.07 -3.69
CA VAL A 241 -16.86 18.58 -2.81
C VAL A 241 -16.77 17.08 -2.52
N HIS A 242 -16.34 16.26 -3.47
CA HIS A 242 -16.42 14.80 -3.32
C HIS A 242 -15.12 14.13 -3.79
N TYR A 243 -14.24 13.79 -2.86
CA TYR A 243 -13.02 13.02 -3.12
C TYR A 243 -13.29 11.53 -3.39
N HIS A 244 -14.44 11.16 -3.96
CA HIS A 244 -14.79 9.77 -4.24
C HIS A 244 -13.83 9.11 -5.22
N TYR A 245 -13.27 9.88 -6.15
CA TYR A 245 -12.36 9.38 -7.18
C TYR A 245 -10.98 8.96 -6.66
N VAL A 246 -10.64 9.27 -5.39
CA VAL A 246 -9.37 8.81 -4.79
C VAL A 246 -9.29 7.28 -4.78
N TYR A 247 -10.42 6.58 -4.71
CA TYR A 247 -10.45 5.11 -4.79
C TYR A 247 -9.95 4.55 -6.12
N LEU A 248 -9.90 5.34 -7.19
CA LEU A 248 -9.31 4.91 -8.45
C LEU A 248 -7.80 4.66 -8.34
N LEU A 249 -7.14 5.24 -7.34
CA LEU A 249 -5.71 4.99 -7.06
C LEU A 249 -5.44 3.59 -6.49
N ASP A 250 -6.46 2.92 -5.96
CA ASP A 250 -6.32 1.53 -5.50
C ASP A 250 -6.11 0.56 -6.68
N TYR A 251 -6.42 0.99 -7.91
CA TYR A 251 -6.25 0.23 -9.14
C TYR A 251 -4.97 0.59 -9.92
N ALA A 252 -4.19 1.57 -9.45
CA ALA A 252 -2.90 1.95 -10.03
C ALA A 252 -1.76 1.05 -9.50
#